data_e20d2476434f1a0fe2687391b307adcb
#
_entry.id   e20d2476434f1a0fe2687391b307adcb
#
_cell.length_a   1.000
_cell.length_b   1.000
_cell.length_c   1.000
_cell.angle_alpha   90.00
_cell.angle_beta   90.00
_cell.angle_gamma   90.00
#
_symmetry.space_group_name_H-M   'P 1'
#
loop_
_entity.id
_entity.type
_entity.pdbx_description
1 polymer ?
#
loop_
_entity_poly.entity_id
_entity_poly.type
_entity_poly.pdbx_seq_one_letter_code
_entity_poly.pdbx_strand_id
1 'polypeptide(L)'
;MDNEIKGYVHSIETMGLVDGPGNRTIFFLQGCPLKCVYCHNPDSQNIHGGKEYTLDEIIKIAKRYKPYHGQEGGVTISGGEPLLQGEFLKELVKRLKQEGFNTCLDTSGVGDKKYYSEILPYIDTMLLDFKAFDSKLYKQITFMEEKNFLEFVNNLESNGFCGNIWARHVMVPGFTDNYEEMDKFVESLGKIKNMVERIEILPYHLGGVYKYENLGRKYFLENVEAMDKKVAEKFEKYVNAQFAKTVSDSRRDEALNFQARKITEEQFNMEDDKKYLLEAIKDVELFKGIDDVDYDEVIDKLKFLKLKAEDYIFKPGDSAENMYVIHKGTIKVFHNTIDGREQILYLYHENDFVGGHNILEDVEYIYMGQALTDCEVIMIPRDIFNKYLINSPLALTKILKKSFERIRLAEDLVQRLSTSNATMKTAALLLRLKDTMGVETKDGIRLDLAMNREELGNYSGLTRETITRKLGEFKKLGYIDLIGSKVIVIKNVKILEELVL
;
A
#
# COMPACT_ATOMS: atom_id res chain seq x y z
N MET A 1 14.17 43.60 -17.03
CA MET A 1 15.11 42.50 -16.75
C MET A 1 14.29 41.52 -15.95
N ASP A 2 13.87 40.42 -16.57
CA ASP A 2 13.20 39.36 -15.87
C ASP A 2 14.18 38.80 -14.85
N ASN A 3 13.84 38.95 -13.55
CA ASN A 3 14.60 38.31 -12.48
C ASN A 3 14.37 36.80 -12.60
N GLU A 4 15.25 36.12 -13.34
CA GLU A 4 15.22 34.69 -13.47
C GLU A 4 15.40 34.06 -12.08
N ILE A 5 14.40 33.27 -11.64
CA ILE A 5 14.42 32.61 -10.32
C ILE A 5 15.51 31.54 -10.34
N LYS A 6 16.47 31.65 -9.43
CA LYS A 6 17.58 30.71 -9.27
C LYS A 6 17.56 30.04 -7.91
N GLY A 7 18.04 28.80 -7.87
CA GLY A 7 18.27 28.04 -6.65
C GLY A 7 19.74 27.69 -6.46
N TYR A 8 20.14 27.54 -5.23
CA TYR A 8 21.47 27.08 -4.85
C TYR A 8 21.45 25.57 -4.65
N VAL A 9 22.24 24.85 -5.43
CA VAL A 9 22.35 23.37 -5.40
C VAL A 9 23.72 22.99 -4.86
N HIS A 10 23.74 22.15 -3.85
CA HIS A 10 24.94 21.56 -3.27
C HIS A 10 25.54 20.52 -4.21
N SER A 11 24.73 19.54 -4.59
CA SER A 11 25.13 18.43 -5.47
C SER A 11 23.93 17.82 -6.19
N ILE A 12 24.20 17.01 -7.21
CA ILE A 12 23.19 16.31 -8.00
C ILE A 12 23.58 14.85 -8.09
N GLU A 13 22.66 13.96 -7.77
CA GLU A 13 22.77 12.52 -7.96
C GLU A 13 21.75 12.07 -9.00
N THR A 14 22.18 11.27 -9.98
CA THR A 14 21.35 11.01 -11.15
C THR A 14 20.69 9.64 -11.18
N MET A 15 21.05 8.75 -10.25
CA MET A 15 20.56 7.38 -10.13
C MET A 15 20.44 6.94 -8.66
N GLY A 16 19.79 7.74 -7.81
CA GLY A 16 19.55 7.41 -6.41
C GLY A 16 18.46 6.36 -6.26
N LEU A 17 18.69 5.42 -5.36
CA LEU A 17 17.76 4.29 -5.09
C LEU A 17 17.20 4.31 -3.67
N VAL A 18 17.64 5.24 -2.81
CA VAL A 18 17.31 5.29 -1.38
C VAL A 18 16.61 6.58 -0.95
N ASP A 19 16.44 7.53 -1.86
CA ASP A 19 15.87 8.84 -1.59
C ASP A 19 14.46 8.98 -2.18
N GLY A 20 13.60 8.01 -1.91
CA GLY A 20 12.23 7.92 -2.37
C GLY A 20 11.97 6.70 -3.27
N PRO A 21 10.73 6.53 -3.77
CA PRO A 21 10.35 5.37 -4.56
C PRO A 21 11.04 5.34 -5.93
N GLY A 22 11.47 4.14 -6.33
CA GLY A 22 12.10 3.88 -7.63
C GLY A 22 13.48 4.52 -7.82
N ASN A 23 13.93 4.60 -9.08
CA ASN A 23 15.19 5.26 -9.43
C ASN A 23 14.96 6.77 -9.64
N ARG A 24 15.78 7.62 -9.03
CA ARG A 24 15.51 9.07 -8.98
C ARG A 24 16.70 9.92 -9.36
N THR A 25 16.41 11.08 -9.94
CA THR A 25 17.37 12.16 -10.00
C THR A 25 17.18 13.04 -8.76
N ILE A 26 18.24 13.21 -7.99
CA ILE A 26 18.19 13.93 -6.71
C ILE A 26 18.93 15.24 -6.85
N PHE A 27 18.27 16.34 -6.48
CA PHE A 27 18.87 17.66 -6.36
C PHE A 27 19.00 18.00 -4.87
N PHE A 28 20.23 18.00 -4.37
CA PHE A 28 20.52 18.41 -3.00
C PHE A 28 20.64 19.93 -2.96
N LEU A 29 19.65 20.60 -2.40
CA LEU A 29 19.67 22.06 -2.28
C LEU A 29 20.59 22.50 -1.14
N GLN A 30 21.17 23.69 -1.33
CA GLN A 30 22.07 24.31 -0.36
C GLN A 30 21.30 25.09 0.69
N GLY A 31 21.79 25.10 1.91
CA GLY A 31 21.21 25.81 3.06
C GLY A 31 20.36 24.89 3.94
N CYS A 32 20.58 24.96 5.24
CA CYS A 32 19.78 24.29 6.26
C CYS A 32 19.72 25.12 7.54
N PRO A 33 18.55 25.37 8.11
CA PRO A 33 18.43 26.11 9.38
C PRO A 33 18.82 25.25 10.57
N LEU A 34 18.76 23.91 10.45
CA LEU A 34 19.12 22.96 11.48
C LEU A 34 20.63 22.74 11.53
N LYS A 35 21.13 22.39 12.73
CA LYS A 35 22.53 21.98 12.97
C LYS A 35 22.57 20.63 13.66
N CYS A 36 21.88 19.65 13.06
CA CYS A 36 21.75 18.33 13.67
C CYS A 36 23.11 17.77 14.08
N VAL A 37 23.21 17.24 15.30
CA VAL A 37 24.45 16.73 15.89
C VAL A 37 25.08 15.59 15.10
N TYR A 38 24.26 14.87 14.34
CA TYR A 38 24.65 13.74 13.48
C TYR A 38 24.64 14.07 11.97
N CYS A 39 24.61 15.36 11.59
CA CYS A 39 24.49 15.74 10.18
C CYS A 39 25.62 15.15 9.33
N HIS A 40 25.26 14.46 8.24
CA HIS A 40 26.23 13.91 7.29
C HIS A 40 26.65 14.88 6.19
N ASN A 41 25.91 15.98 6.05
CA ASN A 41 26.17 17.01 5.04
C ASN A 41 26.35 18.39 5.68
N PRO A 42 27.31 18.59 6.60
CA PRO A 42 27.53 19.89 7.26
C PRO A 42 27.97 20.99 6.27
N ASP A 43 28.49 20.59 5.12
CA ASP A 43 28.84 21.42 3.97
C ASP A 43 27.62 22.02 3.25
N SER A 44 26.45 21.38 3.33
CA SER A 44 25.21 21.90 2.77
C SER A 44 24.49 22.93 3.69
N GLN A 45 24.94 23.13 4.92
CA GLN A 45 24.23 23.99 5.89
C GLN A 45 24.33 25.49 5.56
N ASN A 46 25.42 25.94 4.94
CA ASN A 46 25.61 27.35 4.62
C ASN A 46 24.75 27.77 3.42
N ILE A 47 23.83 28.69 3.61
CA ILE A 47 22.93 29.16 2.54
C ILE A 47 23.66 29.83 1.34
N HIS A 48 24.83 30.38 1.59
CA HIS A 48 25.65 31.04 0.57
C HIS A 48 26.65 30.11 -0.12
N GLY A 49 26.56 28.80 0.11
CA GLY A 49 27.33 27.78 -0.57
C GLY A 49 26.62 27.23 -1.79
N GLY A 50 27.26 26.24 -2.46
CA GLY A 50 26.72 25.55 -3.61
C GLY A 50 26.87 26.32 -4.93
N LYS A 51 26.23 25.79 -5.97
CA LYS A 51 26.24 26.38 -7.32
C LYS A 51 24.83 26.88 -7.66
N GLU A 52 24.75 28.06 -8.26
CA GLU A 52 23.48 28.56 -8.78
C GLU A 52 23.01 27.76 -10.01
N TYR A 53 21.72 27.45 -10.02
CA TYR A 53 21.01 26.85 -11.16
C TYR A 53 19.71 27.58 -11.42
N THR A 54 19.39 27.76 -12.70
CA THR A 54 18.08 28.21 -13.15
C THR A 54 17.10 27.03 -13.16
N LEU A 55 15.79 27.30 -13.18
CA LEU A 55 14.77 26.27 -13.34
C LEU A 55 14.97 25.44 -14.62
N ASP A 56 15.32 26.12 -15.74
CA ASP A 56 15.52 25.45 -17.02
C ASP A 56 16.72 24.49 -17.01
N GLU A 57 17.80 24.83 -16.31
CA GLU A 57 18.94 23.93 -16.15
C GLU A 57 18.58 22.69 -15.36
N ILE A 58 17.83 22.84 -14.25
CA ILE A 58 17.35 21.69 -13.43
C ILE A 58 16.43 20.80 -14.25
N ILE A 59 15.44 21.37 -14.94
CA ILE A 59 14.51 20.63 -15.78
C ILE A 59 15.23 19.90 -16.91
N LYS A 60 16.22 20.54 -17.55
CA LYS A 60 17.03 19.91 -18.59
C LYS A 60 17.79 18.70 -18.08
N ILE A 61 18.36 18.78 -16.86
CA ILE A 61 19.03 17.65 -16.22
C ILE A 61 18.01 16.55 -15.92
N ALA A 62 16.90 16.86 -15.27
CA ALA A 62 15.85 15.88 -14.95
C ALA A 62 15.36 15.16 -16.21
N LYS A 63 15.07 15.88 -17.30
CA LYS A 63 14.65 15.30 -18.59
C LYS A 63 15.68 14.34 -19.19
N ARG A 64 16.97 14.61 -19.05
CA ARG A 64 18.04 13.72 -19.54
C ARG A 64 17.97 12.34 -18.89
N TYR A 65 17.62 12.28 -17.60
CA TYR A 65 17.59 11.03 -16.84
C TYR A 65 16.20 10.42 -16.73
N LYS A 66 15.15 11.09 -17.21
CA LYS A 66 13.76 10.60 -17.19
C LYS A 66 13.60 9.16 -17.72
N PRO A 67 14.30 8.73 -18.81
CA PRO A 67 14.18 7.34 -19.28
C PRO A 67 14.65 6.28 -18.30
N TYR A 68 15.47 6.65 -17.31
CA TYR A 68 16.00 5.73 -16.29
C TYR A 68 15.15 5.68 -15.01
N HIS A 69 14.19 6.59 -14.85
CA HIS A 69 13.35 6.63 -13.64
C HIS A 69 12.38 5.44 -13.55
N GLY A 70 12.03 4.81 -14.67
CA GLY A 70 11.02 3.74 -14.69
C GLY A 70 9.62 4.28 -14.40
N GLN A 71 8.76 3.44 -13.84
CA GLN A 71 7.36 3.80 -13.54
C GLN A 71 7.21 4.49 -12.18
N GLU A 72 8.03 4.13 -11.19
CA GLU A 72 7.93 4.61 -9.81
C GLU A 72 8.89 5.76 -9.49
N GLY A 73 9.96 5.85 -10.25
CA GLY A 73 11.00 6.84 -10.04
C GLY A 73 10.61 8.24 -10.52
N GLY A 74 11.49 9.19 -10.28
CA GLY A 74 11.21 10.57 -10.60
C GLY A 74 12.30 11.54 -10.17
N VAL A 75 11.91 12.66 -9.61
CA VAL A 75 12.81 13.67 -9.09
C VAL A 75 12.63 13.81 -7.58
N THR A 76 13.74 13.76 -6.85
CA THR A 76 13.76 14.10 -5.42
C THR A 76 14.46 15.43 -5.21
N ILE A 77 13.84 16.29 -4.44
CA ILE A 77 14.45 17.53 -3.94
C ILE A 77 14.80 17.29 -2.47
N SER A 78 16.09 17.29 -2.18
CA SER A 78 16.69 17.01 -0.88
C SER A 78 17.79 18.04 -0.57
N GLY A 79 18.73 17.74 0.31
CA GLY A 79 19.93 18.54 0.51
C GLY A 79 20.19 18.97 1.94
N GLY A 80 20.29 20.28 2.18
CA GLY A 80 20.21 20.85 3.51
C GLY A 80 18.77 20.77 3.99
N GLU A 81 17.97 21.82 3.70
CA GLU A 81 16.52 21.85 3.88
C GLU A 81 15.89 22.57 2.68
N PRO A 82 15.22 21.84 1.77
CA PRO A 82 14.67 22.42 0.55
C PRO A 82 13.64 23.55 0.81
N LEU A 83 12.85 23.46 1.87
CA LEU A 83 11.85 24.45 2.23
C LEU A 83 12.46 25.82 2.60
N LEU A 84 13.78 25.88 2.84
CA LEU A 84 14.50 27.14 3.05
C LEU A 84 14.56 27.97 1.76
N GLN A 85 14.58 27.31 0.58
CA GLN A 85 14.53 27.96 -0.73
C GLN A 85 13.11 27.97 -1.31
N GLY A 86 12.11 28.31 -0.51
CA GLY A 86 10.69 28.15 -0.81
C GLY A 86 10.25 28.83 -2.11
N GLU A 87 10.80 30.01 -2.46
CA GLU A 87 10.47 30.71 -3.70
C GLU A 87 10.94 29.94 -4.95
N PHE A 88 12.14 29.38 -4.91
CA PHE A 88 12.65 28.54 -5.98
C PHE A 88 11.92 27.20 -6.01
N LEU A 89 11.74 26.58 -4.85
CA LEU A 89 11.14 25.24 -4.73
C LEU A 89 9.71 25.23 -5.26
N LYS A 90 8.88 26.23 -4.99
CA LYS A 90 7.49 26.29 -5.47
C LYS A 90 7.40 26.27 -7.02
N GLU A 91 8.27 27.01 -7.67
CA GLU A 91 8.29 27.05 -9.14
C GLU A 91 8.88 25.77 -9.71
N LEU A 92 9.91 25.20 -9.05
CA LEU A 92 10.53 23.96 -9.47
C LEU A 92 9.53 22.79 -9.44
N VAL A 93 8.80 22.59 -8.33
CA VAL A 93 7.85 21.47 -8.20
C VAL A 93 6.67 21.61 -9.17
N LYS A 94 6.14 22.83 -9.36
CA LYS A 94 5.13 23.11 -10.39
C LYS A 94 5.61 22.71 -11.78
N ARG A 95 6.82 23.11 -12.13
CA ARG A 95 7.43 22.83 -13.43
C ARG A 95 7.70 21.33 -13.63
N LEU A 96 8.20 20.64 -12.60
CA LEU A 96 8.41 19.20 -12.63
C LEU A 96 7.09 18.44 -12.89
N LYS A 97 6.00 18.83 -12.23
CA LYS A 97 4.68 18.24 -12.48
C LYS A 97 4.16 18.49 -13.88
N GLN A 98 4.33 19.71 -14.42
CA GLN A 98 3.96 20.04 -15.80
C GLN A 98 4.72 19.18 -16.83
N GLU A 99 5.96 18.82 -16.52
CA GLU A 99 6.79 17.93 -17.35
C GLU A 99 6.54 16.44 -17.10
N GLY A 100 5.54 16.12 -16.25
CA GLY A 100 5.10 14.75 -15.96
C GLY A 100 6.11 13.94 -15.15
N PHE A 101 6.80 14.56 -14.20
CA PHE A 101 7.64 13.85 -13.21
C PHE A 101 6.84 13.47 -11.96
N ASN A 102 7.15 12.32 -11.42
CA ASN A 102 6.86 12.01 -10.01
C ASN A 102 7.83 12.82 -9.14
N THR A 103 7.30 13.51 -8.13
CA THR A 103 8.04 14.44 -7.27
C THR A 103 8.13 13.93 -5.85
N CYS A 104 9.35 13.95 -5.30
CA CYS A 104 9.61 13.58 -3.92
C CYS A 104 10.29 14.76 -3.20
N LEU A 105 9.85 15.06 -1.99
CA LEU A 105 10.46 16.08 -1.13
C LEU A 105 11.06 15.41 0.10
N ASP A 106 12.36 15.53 0.29
CA ASP A 106 13.08 15.10 1.48
C ASP A 106 13.32 16.30 2.39
N THR A 107 12.66 16.32 3.55
CA THR A 107 12.58 17.51 4.39
C THR A 107 12.53 17.20 5.89
N SER A 108 13.07 18.11 6.68
CA SER A 108 12.86 18.20 8.13
C SER A 108 11.61 19.01 8.53
N GLY A 109 10.83 19.50 7.56
CA GLY A 109 9.62 20.28 7.80
C GLY A 109 9.85 21.70 8.32
N VAL A 110 11.07 22.23 8.20
CA VAL A 110 11.42 23.55 8.76
C VAL A 110 11.78 24.54 7.65
N GLY A 111 10.83 25.40 7.27
CA GLY A 111 11.02 26.39 6.22
C GLY A 111 10.10 27.61 6.38
N ASP A 112 9.98 28.41 5.31
CA ASP A 112 9.09 29.56 5.30
C ASP A 112 7.66 29.13 4.93
N LYS A 113 6.80 29.11 5.94
CA LYS A 113 5.40 28.63 5.85
C LYS A 113 4.55 29.32 4.78
N LYS A 114 4.92 30.54 4.36
CA LYS A 114 4.16 31.26 3.32
C LYS A 114 4.15 30.53 1.98
N TYR A 115 5.10 29.61 1.73
CA TYR A 115 5.20 28.85 0.48
C TYR A 115 4.57 27.45 0.56
N TYR A 116 4.19 26.96 1.75
CA TYR A 116 3.73 25.56 1.91
C TYR A 116 2.54 25.23 1.02
N SER A 117 1.52 26.08 0.97
CA SER A 117 0.33 25.90 0.13
C SER A 117 0.61 25.93 -1.38
N GLU A 118 1.77 26.47 -1.78
CA GLU A 118 2.20 26.51 -3.18
C GLU A 118 3.16 25.37 -3.54
N ILE A 119 3.71 24.66 -2.55
CA ILE A 119 4.66 23.54 -2.75
C ILE A 119 3.94 22.22 -2.55
N LEU A 120 3.26 22.03 -1.43
CA LEU A 120 2.76 20.72 -0.98
C LEU A 120 1.77 20.03 -1.92
N PRO A 121 0.88 20.76 -2.65
CA PRO A 121 -0.01 20.13 -3.64
C PRO A 121 0.70 19.45 -4.82
N TYR A 122 1.98 19.76 -5.02
CA TYR A 122 2.78 19.22 -6.13
C TYR A 122 3.76 18.13 -5.70
N ILE A 123 3.65 17.60 -4.47
CA ILE A 123 4.53 16.55 -3.93
C ILE A 123 3.76 15.23 -3.88
N ASP A 124 4.27 14.20 -4.58
CA ASP A 124 3.68 12.86 -4.58
C ASP A 124 4.14 12.04 -3.39
N THR A 125 5.42 12.17 -2.99
CA THR A 125 5.98 11.48 -1.82
C THR A 125 6.80 12.46 -0.99
N MET A 126 6.66 12.37 0.32
CA MET A 126 7.46 13.15 1.26
C MET A 126 8.29 12.21 2.13
N LEU A 127 9.62 12.37 2.11
CA LEU A 127 10.51 11.77 3.11
C LEU A 127 10.57 12.76 4.27
N LEU A 128 9.82 12.48 5.32
CA LEU A 128 9.68 13.40 6.46
C LEU A 128 10.53 12.91 7.63
N ASP A 129 11.52 13.72 7.98
CA ASP A 129 12.47 13.40 9.03
C ASP A 129 11.97 13.83 10.42
N PHE A 130 11.63 12.87 11.25
CA PHE A 130 11.37 13.06 12.68
C PHE A 130 12.68 13.05 13.45
N LYS A 131 13.17 14.22 13.88
CA LYS A 131 14.49 14.36 14.48
C LYS A 131 14.51 13.93 15.96
N ALA A 132 13.43 14.21 16.69
CA ALA A 132 13.17 13.78 18.07
C ALA A 132 11.68 13.91 18.37
N PHE A 133 11.23 13.44 19.54
CA PHE A 133 9.82 13.28 19.88
C PHE A 133 9.39 14.07 21.13
N ASP A 134 10.27 14.90 21.67
CA ASP A 134 9.97 15.93 22.67
C ASP A 134 10.81 17.17 22.41
N SER A 135 10.33 18.33 22.88
CA SER A 135 10.92 19.64 22.57
C SER A 135 12.34 19.80 23.11
N LYS A 136 12.66 19.17 24.25
CA LYS A 136 13.99 19.25 24.85
C LYS A 136 15.01 18.48 24.01
N LEU A 137 14.69 17.24 23.68
CA LEU A 137 15.55 16.38 22.86
C LEU A 137 15.67 16.93 21.44
N TYR A 138 14.56 17.43 20.86
CA TYR A 138 14.57 18.07 19.54
C TYR A 138 15.57 19.23 19.50
N LYS A 139 15.55 20.11 20.52
CA LYS A 139 16.48 21.25 20.62
C LYS A 139 17.92 20.79 20.81
N GLN A 140 18.15 19.73 21.59
CA GLN A 140 19.50 19.15 21.78
C GLN A 140 20.06 18.56 20.48
N ILE A 141 19.24 17.89 19.68
CA ILE A 141 19.67 17.23 18.45
C ILE A 141 19.81 18.24 17.31
N THR A 142 18.89 19.21 17.16
CA THR A 142 18.79 20.08 15.97
C THR A 142 19.29 21.50 16.18
N PHE A 143 19.44 21.95 17.41
CA PHE A 143 19.65 23.34 17.83
C PHE A 143 18.51 24.30 17.44
N MET A 144 17.30 23.76 17.17
CA MET A 144 16.11 24.51 16.83
C MET A 144 14.95 24.16 17.76
N GLU A 145 13.95 25.05 17.82
CA GLU A 145 12.71 24.74 18.53
C GLU A 145 11.81 23.81 17.68
N GLU A 146 11.23 22.80 18.31
CA GLU A 146 10.36 21.80 17.67
C GLU A 146 9.07 22.43 17.09
N LYS A 147 8.64 23.56 17.60
CA LYS A 147 7.39 24.24 17.23
C LYS A 147 7.20 24.37 15.70
N ASN A 148 8.26 24.69 14.97
CA ASN A 148 8.18 24.87 13.51
C ASN A 148 7.88 23.55 12.79
N PHE A 149 8.49 22.47 13.24
CA PHE A 149 8.20 21.12 12.74
C PHE A 149 6.76 20.70 13.05
N LEU A 150 6.31 20.89 14.28
CA LEU A 150 4.93 20.56 14.67
C LEU A 150 3.91 21.39 13.89
N GLU A 151 4.18 22.69 13.64
CA GLU A 151 3.33 23.55 12.82
C GLU A 151 3.26 23.01 11.37
N PHE A 152 4.38 22.56 10.80
CA PHE A 152 4.41 21.96 9.47
C PHE A 152 3.56 20.69 9.40
N VAL A 153 3.80 19.72 10.29
CA VAL A 153 3.08 18.44 10.33
C VAL A 153 1.57 18.64 10.55
N ASN A 154 1.18 19.53 11.48
CA ASN A 154 -0.22 19.79 11.80
C ASN A 154 -1.01 20.45 10.65
N ASN A 155 -0.33 21.04 9.68
CA ASN A 155 -0.96 21.79 8.58
C ASN A 155 -0.70 21.18 7.20
N LEU A 156 -0.26 19.93 7.10
CA LEU A 156 -0.01 19.27 5.82
C LEU A 156 -1.25 19.25 4.93
N GLU A 157 -2.37 18.71 5.43
CA GLU A 157 -3.64 18.63 4.68
C GLU A 157 -4.19 20.01 4.33
N SER A 158 -4.19 20.95 5.28
CA SER A 158 -4.69 22.31 5.05
C SER A 158 -3.87 23.11 4.04
N ASN A 159 -2.60 22.74 3.83
CA ASN A 159 -1.74 23.26 2.78
C ASN A 159 -1.80 22.43 1.48
N GLY A 160 -2.75 21.50 1.36
CA GLY A 160 -3.05 20.76 0.13
C GLY A 160 -2.14 19.56 -0.15
N PHE A 161 -1.42 19.04 0.85
CA PHE A 161 -0.67 17.79 0.69
C PHE A 161 -1.64 16.61 0.62
N CYS A 162 -1.53 15.82 -0.45
CA CYS A 162 -2.35 14.62 -0.69
C CYS A 162 -1.50 13.39 -1.06
N GLY A 163 -0.18 13.51 -0.91
CA GLY A 163 0.78 12.44 -1.25
C GLY A 163 1.01 11.46 -0.10
N ASN A 164 1.99 10.58 -0.29
CA ASN A 164 2.41 9.60 0.70
C ASN A 164 3.59 10.10 1.53
N ILE A 165 3.66 9.71 2.81
CA ILE A 165 4.76 10.04 3.71
C ILE A 165 5.57 8.78 4.03
N TRP A 166 6.88 8.87 3.81
CA TRP A 166 7.85 7.98 4.43
C TRP A 166 8.40 8.69 5.66
N ALA A 167 7.94 8.26 6.83
CA ALA A 167 8.36 8.81 8.11
C ALA A 167 9.72 8.22 8.49
N ARG A 168 10.75 9.07 8.60
CA ARG A 168 12.12 8.64 8.86
C ARG A 168 12.63 9.16 10.18
N HIS A 169 13.40 8.34 10.87
CA HIS A 169 14.09 8.72 12.09
C HIS A 169 15.52 8.16 12.10
N VAL A 170 16.52 9.02 12.33
CA VAL A 170 17.89 8.59 12.57
C VAL A 170 18.03 8.23 14.04
N MET A 171 18.21 6.93 14.33
CA MET A 171 18.40 6.43 15.69
C MET A 171 19.84 6.63 16.15
N VAL A 172 20.01 7.43 17.17
CA VAL A 172 21.32 7.81 17.72
C VAL A 172 21.53 7.13 19.07
N PRO A 173 22.61 6.33 19.25
CA PRO A 173 22.90 5.66 20.52
C PRO A 173 22.98 6.63 21.69
N GLY A 174 22.29 6.28 22.78
CA GLY A 174 22.21 7.09 24.00
C GLY A 174 21.26 8.27 23.95
N PHE A 175 20.58 8.51 22.82
CA PHE A 175 19.60 9.59 22.66
C PHE A 175 18.21 9.03 22.35
N THR A 176 18.07 8.23 21.30
CA THR A 176 16.76 7.78 20.79
C THR A 176 16.66 6.25 20.67
N ASP A 177 17.64 5.50 21.15
CA ASP A 177 17.76 4.03 21.03
C ASP A 177 17.06 3.26 22.15
N ASN A 178 15.86 3.71 22.54
CA ASN A 178 15.07 3.06 23.57
C ASN A 178 13.57 3.02 23.19
N TYR A 179 12.83 2.11 23.83
CA TYR A 179 11.40 1.89 23.52
C TYR A 179 10.52 3.09 23.88
N GLU A 180 10.84 3.85 24.91
CA GLU A 180 10.07 5.04 25.30
C GLU A 180 10.07 6.10 24.18
N GLU A 181 11.24 6.34 23.58
CA GLU A 181 11.34 7.26 22.44
C GLU A 181 10.62 6.71 21.19
N MET A 182 10.65 5.40 20.97
CA MET A 182 9.93 4.76 19.86
C MET A 182 8.40 4.84 20.05
N ASP A 183 7.90 4.71 21.27
CA ASP A 183 6.47 4.90 21.56
C ASP A 183 6.04 6.35 21.32
N LYS A 184 6.86 7.34 21.71
CA LYS A 184 6.61 8.75 21.38
C LYS A 184 6.66 9.00 19.86
N PHE A 185 7.51 8.30 19.13
CA PHE A 185 7.51 8.35 17.67
C PHE A 185 6.17 7.87 17.09
N VAL A 186 5.68 6.72 17.51
CA VAL A 186 4.37 6.19 17.10
C VAL A 186 3.26 7.19 17.42
N GLU A 187 3.25 7.79 18.62
CA GLU A 187 2.28 8.79 19.02
C GLU A 187 2.33 10.04 18.11
N SER A 188 3.53 10.50 17.76
CA SER A 188 3.71 11.65 16.86
C SER A 188 3.18 11.43 15.45
N LEU A 189 3.17 10.18 14.97
CA LEU A 189 2.60 9.79 13.68
C LEU A 189 1.07 9.79 13.69
N GLY A 190 0.43 9.76 14.85
CA GLY A 190 -1.02 9.62 14.98
C GLY A 190 -1.84 10.66 14.20
N LYS A 191 -1.33 11.89 14.06
CA LYS A 191 -2.00 12.99 13.34
C LYS A 191 -1.94 12.87 11.82
N ILE A 192 -0.93 12.18 11.30
CA ILE A 192 -0.70 11.99 9.85
C ILE A 192 -0.83 10.53 9.42
N LYS A 193 -1.39 9.69 10.29
CA LYS A 193 -1.44 8.23 10.11
C LYS A 193 -2.00 7.78 8.76
N ASN A 194 -2.97 8.52 8.20
CA ASN A 194 -3.60 8.20 6.93
C ASN A 194 -2.73 8.51 5.72
N MET A 195 -1.67 9.31 5.90
CA MET A 195 -0.69 9.67 4.87
C MET A 195 0.60 8.85 4.97
N VAL A 196 0.84 8.18 6.12
CA VAL A 196 2.07 7.39 6.33
C VAL A 196 1.97 6.07 5.57
N GLU A 197 2.82 5.94 4.55
CA GLU A 197 2.98 4.73 3.74
C GLU A 197 4.09 3.84 4.29
N ARG A 198 5.17 4.45 4.83
CA ARG A 198 6.36 3.74 5.27
C ARG A 198 6.99 4.42 6.48
N ILE A 199 7.55 3.61 7.37
CA ILE A 199 8.33 4.07 8.51
C ILE A 199 9.72 3.45 8.41
N GLU A 200 10.77 4.28 8.53
CA GLU A 200 12.16 3.87 8.43
C GLU A 200 12.96 4.35 9.65
N ILE A 201 13.63 3.41 10.32
CA ILE A 201 14.59 3.72 11.36
C ILE A 201 16.00 3.61 10.77
N LEU A 202 16.62 4.74 10.54
CA LEU A 202 17.94 4.84 9.93
C LEU A 202 19.03 4.70 11.02
N PRO A 203 19.93 3.73 10.91
CA PRO A 203 21.00 3.60 11.89
C PRO A 203 21.99 4.76 11.77
N TYR A 204 22.29 5.43 12.90
CA TYR A 204 23.37 6.41 12.97
C TYR A 204 24.70 5.80 12.51
N HIS A 205 25.45 6.51 11.68
CA HIS A 205 26.75 6.08 11.19
C HIS A 205 27.75 7.25 11.07
N LEU A 206 29.05 6.94 10.95
CA LEU A 206 30.13 7.90 10.99
C LEU A 206 30.57 8.43 9.60
N GLY A 207 29.82 8.13 8.55
CA GLY A 207 30.21 8.42 7.17
C GLY A 207 30.41 9.91 6.82
N GLY A 208 29.85 10.84 7.62
CA GLY A 208 29.96 12.28 7.40
C GLY A 208 31.04 12.98 8.25
N VAL A 209 31.70 12.27 9.18
CA VAL A 209 32.61 12.89 10.19
C VAL A 209 33.80 13.61 9.53
N TYR A 210 34.43 13.02 8.52
CA TYR A 210 35.53 13.63 7.78
C TYR A 210 35.22 15.01 7.19
N LYS A 211 33.94 15.29 6.90
CA LYS A 211 33.53 16.59 6.38
C LYS A 211 33.66 17.70 7.42
N TYR A 212 33.46 17.37 8.71
CA TYR A 212 33.66 18.33 9.79
C TYR A 212 35.11 18.74 9.92
N GLU A 213 36.05 17.79 9.80
CA GLU A 213 37.50 18.06 9.81
C GLU A 213 37.86 19.00 8.65
N ASN A 214 37.35 18.69 7.43
CA ASN A 214 37.58 19.51 6.24
C ASN A 214 37.06 20.96 6.39
N LEU A 215 35.99 21.12 7.17
CA LEU A 215 35.36 22.43 7.45
C LEU A 215 36.01 23.14 8.68
N GLY A 216 37.00 22.52 9.34
CA GLY A 216 37.58 23.02 10.61
C GLY A 216 36.53 23.08 11.76
N ARG A 217 35.52 22.20 11.73
CA ARG A 217 34.43 22.15 12.71
C ARG A 217 34.55 20.92 13.58
N LYS A 218 34.23 21.07 14.87
CA LYS A 218 34.15 19.95 15.78
C LYS A 218 32.89 19.13 15.53
N TYR A 219 33.01 17.78 15.50
CA TYR A 219 31.88 16.87 15.45
C TYR A 219 31.28 16.69 16.85
N PHE A 220 29.96 16.80 16.98
CA PHE A 220 29.33 16.79 18.32
C PHE A 220 29.30 15.41 18.96
N LEU A 221 29.27 14.33 18.16
CA LEU A 221 29.14 12.95 18.61
C LEU A 221 30.47 12.18 18.50
N GLU A 222 31.61 12.82 18.81
CA GLU A 222 32.96 12.22 18.71
C GLU A 222 33.12 10.88 19.46
N ASN A 223 32.35 10.70 20.56
CA ASN A 223 32.45 9.52 21.42
C ASN A 223 31.25 8.57 21.26
N VAL A 224 30.43 8.75 20.25
CA VAL A 224 29.27 7.91 19.99
C VAL A 224 29.61 6.96 18.84
N GLU A 225 29.58 5.67 19.12
CA GLU A 225 29.79 4.63 18.09
C GLU A 225 28.62 4.55 17.10
N ALA A 226 28.92 4.03 15.91
CA ALA A 226 27.87 3.78 14.93
C ALA A 226 26.83 2.78 15.48
N MET A 227 25.56 3.00 15.13
CA MET A 227 24.47 2.11 15.50
C MET A 227 24.59 0.77 14.76
N ASP A 228 24.41 -0.35 15.48
CA ASP A 228 24.28 -1.66 14.85
C ASP A 228 22.97 -1.70 14.03
N LYS A 229 23.08 -2.03 12.74
CA LYS A 229 21.95 -2.15 11.82
C LYS A 229 20.87 -3.10 12.34
N LYS A 230 21.24 -4.22 12.95
CA LYS A 230 20.28 -5.20 13.50
C LYS A 230 19.46 -4.63 14.66
N VAL A 231 20.08 -3.71 15.44
CA VAL A 231 19.36 -3.01 16.50
C VAL A 231 18.36 -2.04 15.91
N ALA A 232 18.76 -1.24 14.91
CA ALA A 232 17.85 -0.34 14.21
C ALA A 232 16.69 -1.10 13.55
N GLU A 233 16.95 -2.20 12.84
CA GLU A 233 15.94 -3.08 12.24
C GLU A 233 14.95 -3.65 13.29
N LYS A 234 15.44 -3.98 14.49
CA LYS A 234 14.57 -4.44 15.58
C LYS A 234 13.61 -3.35 16.04
N PHE A 235 14.10 -2.13 16.20
CA PHE A 235 13.27 -0.98 16.56
C PHE A 235 12.30 -0.58 15.43
N GLU A 236 12.73 -0.68 14.18
CA GLU A 236 11.85 -0.46 13.02
C GLU A 236 10.67 -1.43 13.00
N LYS A 237 10.93 -2.72 13.23
CA LYS A 237 9.87 -3.73 13.37
C LYS A 237 8.94 -3.41 14.54
N TYR A 238 9.48 -2.97 15.67
CA TYR A 238 8.70 -2.57 16.84
C TYR A 238 7.78 -1.39 16.52
N VAL A 239 8.33 -0.29 15.98
CA VAL A 239 7.56 0.91 15.63
C VAL A 239 6.47 0.60 14.61
N ASN A 240 6.78 -0.16 13.56
CA ASN A 240 5.80 -0.58 12.57
C ASN A 240 4.67 -1.40 13.18
N ALA A 241 5.00 -2.33 14.10
CA ALA A 241 3.98 -3.14 14.80
C ALA A 241 3.10 -2.30 15.73
N GLN A 242 3.66 -1.32 16.46
CA GLN A 242 2.86 -0.42 17.31
C GLN A 242 2.02 0.55 16.48
N PHE A 243 2.58 1.10 15.38
CA PHE A 243 1.86 2.00 14.48
C PHE A 243 0.68 1.28 13.80
N ALA A 244 0.86 0.04 13.37
CA ALA A 244 -0.22 -0.77 12.81
C ALA A 244 -1.39 -0.92 13.80
N LYS A 245 -1.13 -1.09 15.09
CA LYS A 245 -2.17 -1.12 16.14
C LYS A 245 -2.93 0.21 16.21
N THR A 246 -2.25 1.35 16.20
CA THR A 246 -2.91 2.67 16.26
C THR A 246 -3.76 2.95 15.03
N VAL A 247 -3.34 2.46 13.85
CA VAL A 247 -4.12 2.54 12.62
C VAL A 247 -5.32 1.61 12.66
N SER A 248 -5.15 0.37 13.17
CA SER A 248 -6.24 -0.60 13.33
C SER A 248 -7.29 -0.13 14.34
N ASP A 249 -6.86 0.41 15.50
CA ASP A 249 -7.78 0.92 16.51
C ASP A 249 -8.61 2.11 16.01
N SER A 250 -7.99 3.04 15.28
CA SER A 250 -8.72 4.17 14.72
C SER A 250 -9.66 3.79 13.57
N ARG A 251 -9.27 2.80 12.74
CA ARG A 251 -10.16 2.23 11.72
C ARG A 251 -11.27 1.41 12.35
N ARG A 252 -11.02 0.79 13.51
CA ARG A 252 -12.02 0.10 14.32
C ARG A 252 -13.07 1.09 14.82
N ASP A 253 -12.68 2.26 15.30
CA ASP A 253 -13.59 3.34 15.72
C ASP A 253 -14.33 3.94 14.52
N GLU A 254 -13.67 4.14 13.39
CA GLU A 254 -14.30 4.60 12.15
C GLU A 254 -15.19 3.52 11.53
N ALA A 255 -14.80 2.25 11.57
CA ALA A 255 -15.60 1.12 11.12
C ALA A 255 -16.81 0.88 12.03
N LEU A 256 -16.66 1.03 13.36
CA LEU A 256 -17.77 0.99 14.31
C LEU A 256 -18.72 2.17 14.09
N ASN A 257 -18.20 3.38 13.84
CA ASN A 257 -19.00 4.56 13.50
C ASN A 257 -19.63 4.45 12.11
N PHE A 258 -18.95 3.83 11.15
CA PHE A 258 -19.45 3.58 9.79
C PHE A 258 -20.48 2.44 9.79
N GLN A 259 -20.25 1.36 10.54
CA GLN A 259 -21.23 0.30 10.78
C GLN A 259 -22.43 0.83 11.55
N ALA A 260 -22.25 1.69 12.55
CA ALA A 260 -23.35 2.37 13.25
C ALA A 260 -24.16 3.33 12.35
N ARG A 261 -23.56 3.84 11.26
CA ARG A 261 -24.27 4.68 10.27
C ARG A 261 -24.91 3.91 9.12
N LYS A 262 -24.43 2.69 8.82
CA LYS A 262 -24.97 1.83 7.72
C LYS A 262 -25.86 0.68 8.17
N ILE A 263 -25.84 0.32 9.44
CA ILE A 263 -26.88 -0.53 10.06
C ILE A 263 -28.04 0.39 10.47
N THR A 264 -28.74 0.93 9.50
CA THR A 264 -30.18 1.19 9.72
C THR A 264 -30.79 -0.20 9.89
N GLU A 265 -31.21 -0.46 11.10
CA GLU A 265 -32.03 -1.58 11.49
C GLU A 265 -33.19 -1.78 10.52
N GLU A 266 -33.02 -2.56 9.47
CA GLU A 266 -34.13 -3.39 9.01
C GLU A 266 -34.30 -4.42 10.12
N GLN A 267 -35.36 -4.28 10.89
CA GLN A 267 -35.72 -5.19 11.97
C GLN A 267 -35.74 -6.61 11.43
N PHE A 268 -34.71 -7.38 11.74
CA PHE A 268 -34.67 -8.81 11.50
C PHE A 268 -35.80 -9.47 12.29
N ASN A 269 -36.61 -10.25 11.63
CA ASN A 269 -37.60 -11.11 12.25
C ASN A 269 -36.88 -12.35 12.78
N MET A 270 -36.48 -12.33 14.07
CA MET A 270 -35.47 -13.21 14.67
C MET A 270 -35.67 -14.73 14.46
N GLU A 271 -36.89 -15.22 14.23
CA GLU A 271 -37.14 -16.65 14.02
C GLU A 271 -36.93 -17.13 12.58
N ASP A 272 -37.32 -16.36 11.58
CA ASP A 272 -37.17 -16.73 10.16
C ASP A 272 -35.68 -16.68 9.74
N ASP A 273 -34.93 -15.75 10.30
CA ASP A 273 -33.50 -15.58 10.03
C ASP A 273 -32.63 -16.67 10.66
N LYS A 274 -32.97 -17.14 11.89
CA LYS A 274 -32.27 -18.28 12.50
C LYS A 274 -32.48 -19.57 11.71
N LYS A 275 -33.68 -19.80 11.19
CA LYS A 275 -33.98 -20.96 10.33
C LYS A 275 -33.20 -20.90 9.01
N TYR A 276 -33.14 -19.73 8.39
CA TYR A 276 -32.38 -19.52 7.16
C TYR A 276 -30.87 -19.72 7.38
N LEU A 277 -30.31 -19.18 8.49
CA LEU A 277 -28.92 -19.39 8.89
C LEU A 277 -28.60 -20.86 9.14
N LEU A 278 -29.54 -21.59 9.79
CA LEU A 278 -29.37 -23.02 10.07
C LEU A 278 -29.32 -23.83 8.76
N GLU A 279 -30.17 -23.53 7.80
CA GLU A 279 -30.16 -24.16 6.48
C GLU A 279 -28.86 -23.80 5.73
N ALA A 280 -28.50 -22.52 5.71
CA ALA A 280 -27.30 -22.02 5.05
C ALA A 280 -26.02 -22.66 5.62
N ILE A 281 -25.87 -22.73 6.98
CA ILE A 281 -24.65 -23.29 7.59
C ILE A 281 -24.52 -24.79 7.41
N LYS A 282 -25.62 -25.52 7.37
CA LYS A 282 -25.62 -26.97 7.10
C LYS A 282 -25.20 -27.27 5.66
N ASP A 283 -25.46 -26.36 4.74
CA ASP A 283 -25.01 -26.48 3.35
C ASP A 283 -23.54 -26.07 3.15
N VAL A 284 -22.94 -25.33 4.10
CA VAL A 284 -21.52 -24.99 4.05
C VAL A 284 -20.66 -26.25 4.08
N GLU A 285 -19.88 -26.44 3.03
CA GLU A 285 -19.05 -27.63 2.84
C GLU A 285 -18.12 -27.91 4.04
N LEU A 286 -17.63 -26.86 4.73
CA LEU A 286 -16.78 -26.99 5.90
C LEU A 286 -17.43 -27.71 7.08
N PHE A 287 -18.75 -27.55 7.30
CA PHE A 287 -19.48 -28.17 8.39
C PHE A 287 -20.08 -29.54 8.04
N LYS A 288 -20.15 -29.87 6.75
CA LYS A 288 -20.70 -31.18 6.32
C LYS A 288 -19.88 -32.35 6.84
N GLY A 289 -20.55 -33.25 7.56
CA GLY A 289 -19.95 -34.48 8.08
C GLY A 289 -19.10 -34.30 9.34
N ILE A 290 -19.19 -33.17 10.01
CA ILE A 290 -18.65 -33.01 11.36
C ILE A 290 -19.72 -33.50 12.33
N ASP A 291 -19.37 -34.49 13.15
CA ASP A 291 -20.21 -34.98 14.24
C ASP A 291 -20.13 -34.00 15.42
N ASP A 292 -21.15 -34.01 16.27
CA ASP A 292 -21.23 -33.23 17.53
C ASP A 292 -21.17 -31.68 17.38
N VAL A 293 -21.65 -31.12 16.27
CA VAL A 293 -21.83 -29.67 16.12
C VAL A 293 -23.12 -29.25 16.84
N ASP A 294 -22.97 -28.43 17.87
CA ASP A 294 -24.10 -27.72 18.48
C ASP A 294 -24.51 -26.54 17.59
N TYR A 295 -25.43 -26.79 16.66
CA TYR A 295 -25.89 -25.78 15.72
C TYR A 295 -26.61 -24.60 16.36
N ASP A 296 -27.22 -24.77 17.56
CA ASP A 296 -27.87 -23.67 18.27
C ASP A 296 -26.81 -22.69 18.79
N GLU A 297 -25.73 -23.21 19.41
CA GLU A 297 -24.59 -22.37 19.81
C GLU A 297 -23.93 -21.69 18.60
N VAL A 298 -23.72 -22.43 17.52
CA VAL A 298 -23.07 -21.90 16.29
C VAL A 298 -23.90 -20.74 15.74
N ILE A 299 -25.22 -20.91 15.58
CA ILE A 299 -26.10 -19.88 15.00
C ILE A 299 -26.15 -18.62 15.87
N ASP A 300 -26.17 -18.76 17.19
CA ASP A 300 -26.20 -17.62 18.10
C ASP A 300 -24.96 -16.72 18.00
N LYS A 301 -23.83 -17.25 17.51
CA LYS A 301 -22.57 -16.52 17.34
C LYS A 301 -22.24 -16.11 15.91
N LEU A 302 -22.88 -16.73 14.92
CA LEU A 302 -22.70 -16.36 13.52
C LEU A 302 -23.34 -15.02 13.22
N LYS A 303 -22.76 -14.30 12.25
CA LYS A 303 -23.39 -13.13 11.64
C LYS A 303 -23.56 -13.36 10.14
N PHE A 304 -24.70 -12.91 9.65
CA PHE A 304 -24.99 -12.94 8.24
C PHE A 304 -24.88 -11.53 7.68
N LEU A 305 -24.01 -11.36 6.69
CA LEU A 305 -23.74 -10.08 6.07
C LEU A 305 -24.36 -10.05 4.68
N LYS A 306 -25.14 -9.03 4.38
CA LYS A 306 -25.60 -8.69 3.03
C LYS A 306 -24.74 -7.52 2.53
N LEU A 307 -23.92 -7.80 1.53
CA LEU A 307 -23.00 -6.83 0.94
C LEU A 307 -23.52 -6.43 -0.44
N LYS A 308 -23.46 -5.16 -0.76
CA LYS A 308 -23.63 -4.67 -2.11
C LYS A 308 -22.33 -4.79 -2.91
N ALA A 309 -22.44 -4.84 -4.23
CA ALA A 309 -21.25 -4.72 -5.07
C ALA A 309 -20.42 -3.51 -4.64
N GLU A 310 -19.09 -3.68 -4.59
CA GLU A 310 -18.10 -2.72 -4.12
C GLU A 310 -17.96 -2.56 -2.59
N ASP A 311 -18.83 -3.20 -1.77
CA ASP A 311 -18.63 -3.22 -0.31
C ASP A 311 -17.39 -4.06 0.06
N TYR A 312 -16.64 -3.59 1.07
CA TYR A 312 -15.48 -4.30 1.58
C TYR A 312 -15.87 -5.26 2.69
N ILE A 313 -15.26 -6.45 2.69
CA ILE A 313 -15.41 -7.47 3.73
C ILE A 313 -14.26 -7.40 4.75
N PHE A 314 -13.06 -7.07 4.29
CA PHE A 314 -11.89 -6.76 5.11
C PHE A 314 -10.89 -5.93 4.29
N LYS A 315 -9.97 -5.27 5.00
CA LYS A 315 -8.88 -4.46 4.43
C LYS A 315 -7.54 -4.83 5.08
N PRO A 316 -6.41 -4.46 4.46
CA PRO A 316 -5.10 -4.61 5.09
C PRO A 316 -5.05 -3.95 6.48
N GLY A 317 -4.52 -4.68 7.46
CA GLY A 317 -4.46 -4.26 8.85
C GLY A 317 -5.71 -4.56 9.69
N ASP A 318 -6.79 -5.07 9.10
CA ASP A 318 -7.93 -5.55 9.88
C ASP A 318 -7.53 -6.84 10.62
N SER A 319 -7.92 -6.96 11.89
CA SER A 319 -7.69 -8.16 12.69
C SER A 319 -8.48 -9.35 12.13
N ALA A 320 -7.83 -10.49 12.00
CA ALA A 320 -8.48 -11.71 11.52
C ALA A 320 -9.26 -12.43 12.63
N GLU A 321 -10.27 -11.78 13.16
CA GLU A 321 -11.18 -12.33 14.18
C GLU A 321 -12.21 -13.29 13.61
N ASN A 322 -12.42 -13.27 12.27
CA ASN A 322 -13.48 -14.01 11.62
C ASN A 322 -13.00 -14.71 10.35
N MET A 323 -13.58 -15.83 10.04
CA MET A 323 -13.57 -16.46 8.73
C MET A 323 -14.89 -16.14 8.02
N TYR A 324 -14.85 -15.95 6.73
CA TYR A 324 -16.00 -15.59 5.92
C TYR A 324 -16.30 -16.70 4.92
N VAL A 325 -17.53 -17.19 4.88
CA VAL A 325 -18.02 -18.15 3.88
C VAL A 325 -18.99 -17.43 2.95
N ILE A 326 -18.74 -17.53 1.66
CA ILE A 326 -19.59 -16.93 0.65
C ILE A 326 -20.80 -17.85 0.44
N HIS A 327 -21.99 -17.41 0.85
CA HIS A 327 -23.23 -18.11 0.63
C HIS A 327 -23.81 -17.84 -0.75
N LYS A 328 -23.75 -16.57 -1.19
CA LYS A 328 -24.11 -16.13 -2.55
C LYS A 328 -23.20 -15.02 -3.03
N GLY A 329 -23.00 -14.95 -4.34
CA GLY A 329 -22.25 -13.90 -4.99
C GLY A 329 -20.75 -14.21 -5.18
N THR A 330 -19.98 -13.18 -5.45
CA THR A 330 -18.53 -13.29 -5.72
C THR A 330 -17.77 -12.22 -4.98
N ILE A 331 -16.73 -12.64 -4.26
CA ILE A 331 -15.78 -11.76 -3.57
C ILE A 331 -14.45 -11.80 -4.33
N LYS A 332 -13.87 -10.63 -4.64
CA LYS A 332 -12.48 -10.52 -5.11
C LYS A 332 -11.55 -10.24 -3.94
N VAL A 333 -10.40 -10.90 -3.92
CA VAL A 333 -9.27 -10.57 -3.05
C VAL A 333 -8.15 -10.03 -3.92
N PHE A 334 -7.70 -8.83 -3.57
CA PHE A 334 -6.73 -8.09 -4.36
C PHE A 334 -5.81 -7.25 -3.49
N HIS A 335 -4.73 -6.79 -4.05
CA HIS A 335 -3.93 -5.71 -3.49
C HIS A 335 -3.77 -4.59 -4.51
N ASN A 336 -3.52 -3.38 -4.05
CA ASN A 336 -3.10 -2.30 -4.91
C ASN A 336 -1.60 -2.45 -5.20
N THR A 337 -1.27 -2.45 -6.48
CA THR A 337 0.12 -2.36 -6.91
C THR A 337 0.63 -0.95 -6.64
N ILE A 338 1.94 -0.77 -6.60
CA ILE A 338 2.60 0.51 -6.30
C ILE A 338 2.17 1.62 -7.28
N ASP A 339 1.81 1.25 -8.51
CA ASP A 339 1.27 2.16 -9.54
C ASP A 339 -0.24 2.43 -9.40
N GLY A 340 -0.85 2.03 -8.26
CA GLY A 340 -2.25 2.31 -7.94
C GLY A 340 -3.28 1.44 -8.66
N ARG A 341 -2.84 0.42 -9.43
CA ARG A 341 -3.76 -0.54 -10.07
C ARG A 341 -4.12 -1.66 -9.10
N GLU A 342 -5.33 -2.14 -9.18
CA GLU A 342 -5.71 -3.36 -8.48
C GLU A 342 -5.07 -4.58 -9.18
N GLN A 343 -4.39 -5.44 -8.42
CA GLN A 343 -4.03 -6.78 -8.86
C GLN A 343 -4.93 -7.77 -8.16
N ILE A 344 -5.88 -8.34 -8.89
CA ILE A 344 -6.76 -9.37 -8.34
C ILE A 344 -5.96 -10.68 -8.23
N LEU A 345 -5.90 -11.22 -7.02
CA LEU A 345 -5.19 -12.46 -6.70
C LEU A 345 -6.13 -13.65 -6.77
N TYR A 346 -7.32 -13.51 -6.15
CA TYR A 346 -8.30 -14.59 -6.03
C TYR A 346 -9.72 -14.08 -6.25
N LEU A 347 -10.55 -14.95 -6.81
CA LEU A 347 -12.00 -14.82 -6.84
C LEU A 347 -12.59 -15.95 -6.00
N TYR A 348 -13.48 -15.59 -5.11
CA TYR A 348 -14.20 -16.51 -4.24
C TYR A 348 -15.66 -16.50 -4.63
N HIS A 349 -16.22 -17.69 -4.83
CA HIS A 349 -17.58 -17.92 -5.26
C HIS A 349 -18.41 -18.59 -4.15
N GLU A 350 -19.64 -18.96 -4.45
CA GLU A 350 -20.49 -19.70 -3.53
C GLU A 350 -19.79 -20.94 -2.98
N ASN A 351 -19.94 -21.19 -1.69
CA ASN A 351 -19.28 -22.23 -0.89
C ASN A 351 -17.76 -22.10 -0.75
N ASP A 352 -17.14 -21.04 -1.24
CA ASP A 352 -15.76 -20.71 -0.91
C ASP A 352 -15.69 -20.02 0.46
N PHE A 353 -14.50 -20.08 1.07
CA PHE A 353 -14.23 -19.36 2.31
C PHE A 353 -12.92 -18.58 2.24
N VAL A 354 -12.86 -17.46 2.97
CA VAL A 354 -11.70 -16.58 3.06
C VAL A 354 -11.40 -16.22 4.50
N GLY A 355 -10.14 -15.99 4.84
CA GLY A 355 -9.69 -15.61 6.18
C GLY A 355 -9.26 -16.76 7.07
N GLY A 356 -9.52 -18.01 6.71
CA GLY A 356 -9.21 -19.16 7.56
C GLY A 356 -7.73 -19.31 7.94
N HIS A 357 -6.79 -18.99 7.03
CA HIS A 357 -5.36 -19.02 7.34
C HIS A 357 -4.93 -17.87 8.25
N ASN A 358 -5.50 -16.68 8.10
CA ASN A 358 -5.21 -15.55 8.96
C ASN A 358 -5.62 -15.81 10.42
N ILE A 359 -6.79 -16.47 10.62
CA ILE A 359 -7.23 -16.89 11.95
C ILE A 359 -6.27 -17.91 12.57
N LEU A 360 -5.79 -18.87 11.77
CA LEU A 360 -4.87 -19.92 12.23
C LEU A 360 -3.51 -19.36 12.67
N GLU A 361 -3.01 -18.37 11.96
CA GLU A 361 -1.69 -17.76 12.20
C GLU A 361 -1.76 -16.56 13.17
N ASP A 362 -2.95 -16.14 13.55
CA ASP A 362 -3.21 -14.94 14.38
C ASP A 362 -2.59 -13.66 13.76
N VAL A 363 -2.75 -13.52 12.45
CA VAL A 363 -2.19 -12.40 11.67
C VAL A 363 -3.30 -11.55 11.07
N GLU A 364 -3.02 -10.28 10.85
CA GLU A 364 -3.91 -9.35 10.18
C GLU A 364 -4.10 -9.70 8.69
N TYR A 365 -5.17 -9.18 8.08
CA TYR A 365 -5.31 -9.24 6.63
C TYR A 365 -4.27 -8.32 5.97
N ILE A 366 -3.61 -8.83 4.95
CA ILE A 366 -2.63 -8.08 4.14
C ILE A 366 -3.17 -7.71 2.76
N TYR A 367 -4.38 -8.16 2.43
CA TYR A 367 -5.08 -7.93 1.17
C TYR A 367 -6.41 -7.24 1.42
N MET A 368 -7.01 -6.71 0.36
CA MET A 368 -8.38 -6.23 0.35
C MET A 368 -9.32 -7.35 -0.08
N GLY A 369 -10.45 -7.51 0.64
CA GLY A 369 -11.57 -8.36 0.23
C GLY A 369 -12.77 -7.47 -0.11
N GLN A 370 -13.31 -7.57 -1.33
CA GLN A 370 -14.39 -6.72 -1.81
C GLN A 370 -15.44 -7.52 -2.59
N ALA A 371 -16.70 -7.21 -2.36
CA ALA A 371 -17.81 -7.79 -3.11
C ALA A 371 -17.78 -7.33 -4.57
N LEU A 372 -17.69 -8.28 -5.50
CA LEU A 372 -17.73 -8.02 -6.93
C LEU A 372 -19.18 -7.95 -7.44
N THR A 373 -20.08 -8.66 -6.78
CA THR A 373 -21.54 -8.64 -6.98
C THR A 373 -22.21 -8.42 -5.64
N ASP A 374 -23.54 -8.26 -5.62
CA ASP A 374 -24.29 -8.37 -4.37
C ASP A 374 -24.02 -9.74 -3.74
N CYS A 375 -23.63 -9.78 -2.48
CA CYS A 375 -23.18 -10.98 -1.78
C CYS A 375 -23.95 -11.22 -0.49
N GLU A 376 -24.13 -12.51 -0.16
CA GLU A 376 -24.54 -12.99 1.14
C GLU A 376 -23.39 -13.78 1.74
N VAL A 377 -22.91 -13.36 2.93
CA VAL A 377 -21.70 -13.90 3.54
C VAL A 377 -21.96 -14.30 4.98
N ILE A 378 -21.56 -15.52 5.35
CA ILE A 378 -21.63 -16.01 6.73
C ILE A 378 -20.29 -15.73 7.40
N MET A 379 -20.32 -14.95 8.48
CA MET A 379 -19.17 -14.62 9.29
C MET A 379 -19.06 -15.60 10.46
N ILE A 380 -17.97 -16.36 10.48
CA ILE A 380 -17.68 -17.39 11.49
C ILE A 380 -16.61 -16.84 12.43
N PRO A 381 -16.93 -16.54 13.70
CA PRO A 381 -15.96 -16.02 14.64
C PRO A 381 -14.91 -17.06 15.05
N ARG A 382 -13.75 -16.58 15.49
CA ARG A 382 -12.57 -17.38 15.87
C ARG A 382 -12.87 -18.48 16.89
N ASP A 383 -13.72 -18.22 17.87
CA ASP A 383 -14.08 -19.22 18.89
C ASP A 383 -14.85 -20.40 18.31
N ILE A 384 -15.79 -20.17 17.39
CA ILE A 384 -16.51 -21.23 16.65
C ILE A 384 -15.55 -21.96 15.72
N PHE A 385 -14.69 -21.24 15.01
CA PHE A 385 -13.67 -21.83 14.16
C PHE A 385 -12.75 -22.77 14.96
N ASN A 386 -12.22 -22.31 16.10
CA ASN A 386 -11.35 -23.11 16.97
C ASN A 386 -12.07 -24.30 17.60
N LYS A 387 -13.32 -24.12 18.00
CA LYS A 387 -14.08 -25.19 18.68
C LYS A 387 -14.45 -26.33 17.73
N TYR A 388 -14.98 -26.02 16.55
CA TYR A 388 -15.59 -27.01 15.67
C TYR A 388 -14.78 -27.32 14.40
N LEU A 389 -14.06 -26.35 13.81
CA LEU A 389 -13.39 -26.56 12.54
C LEU A 389 -11.94 -27.02 12.69
N ILE A 390 -11.16 -26.39 13.56
CA ILE A 390 -9.75 -26.76 13.72
C ILE A 390 -9.57 -28.12 14.41
N ASN A 391 -10.51 -28.50 15.28
CA ASN A 391 -10.48 -29.78 15.97
C ASN A 391 -11.08 -30.94 15.15
N SER A 392 -11.66 -30.66 13.98
CA SER A 392 -12.20 -31.65 13.07
C SER A 392 -11.19 -32.04 12.00
N PRO A 393 -10.67 -33.29 11.94
CA PRO A 393 -9.79 -33.75 10.86
C PRO A 393 -10.42 -33.60 9.48
N LEU A 394 -11.74 -33.74 9.39
CA LEU A 394 -12.48 -33.59 8.14
C LEU A 394 -12.48 -32.13 7.67
N ALA A 395 -12.81 -31.17 8.54
CA ALA A 395 -12.77 -29.75 8.21
C ALA A 395 -11.35 -29.29 7.87
N LEU A 396 -10.34 -29.71 8.65
CA LEU A 396 -8.94 -29.41 8.36
C LEU A 396 -8.50 -29.95 6.98
N THR A 397 -8.93 -31.15 6.61
CA THR A 397 -8.64 -31.72 5.30
C THR A 397 -9.23 -30.83 4.18
N LYS A 398 -10.45 -30.31 4.36
CA LYS A 398 -11.09 -29.41 3.39
C LYS A 398 -10.36 -28.06 3.32
N ILE A 399 -9.97 -27.49 4.47
CA ILE A 399 -9.18 -26.25 4.54
C ILE A 399 -7.83 -26.43 3.84
N LEU A 400 -7.11 -27.52 4.10
CA LEU A 400 -5.83 -27.83 3.46
C LEU A 400 -5.96 -28.01 1.96
N LYS A 401 -6.95 -28.76 1.48
CA LYS A 401 -7.20 -28.90 0.04
C LYS A 401 -7.38 -27.54 -0.63
N LYS A 402 -8.20 -26.67 -0.02
CA LYS A 402 -8.42 -25.31 -0.56
C LYS A 402 -7.16 -24.45 -0.50
N SER A 403 -6.35 -24.58 0.54
CA SER A 403 -5.05 -23.89 0.63
C SER A 403 -4.07 -24.35 -0.44
N PHE A 404 -4.00 -25.65 -0.74
CA PHE A 404 -3.17 -26.15 -1.83
C PHE A 404 -3.68 -25.72 -3.22
N GLU A 405 -4.99 -25.59 -3.43
CA GLU A 405 -5.54 -25.00 -4.65
C GLU A 405 -5.08 -23.54 -4.81
N ARG A 406 -5.11 -22.76 -3.73
CA ARG A 406 -4.62 -21.37 -3.74
C ARG A 406 -3.14 -21.26 -4.03
N ILE A 407 -2.31 -22.12 -3.43
CA ILE A 407 -0.87 -22.16 -3.72
C ILE A 407 -0.64 -22.43 -5.21
N ARG A 408 -1.29 -23.42 -5.79
CA ARG A 408 -1.20 -23.71 -7.23
C ARG A 408 -1.62 -22.53 -8.10
N LEU A 409 -2.69 -21.83 -7.71
CA LEU A 409 -3.14 -20.63 -8.43
C LEU A 409 -2.13 -19.49 -8.34
N ALA A 410 -1.46 -19.33 -7.19
CA ALA A 410 -0.41 -18.34 -7.01
C ALA A 410 0.85 -18.67 -7.82
N GLU A 411 1.28 -19.93 -7.83
CA GLU A 411 2.42 -20.40 -8.64
C GLU A 411 2.15 -20.19 -10.14
N ASP A 412 0.96 -20.52 -10.61
CA ASP A 412 0.52 -20.30 -11.97
C ASP A 412 0.45 -18.79 -12.34
N LEU A 413 0.03 -17.94 -11.40
CA LEU A 413 0.05 -16.49 -11.59
C LEU A 413 1.49 -15.97 -11.72
N VAL A 414 2.41 -16.41 -10.87
CA VAL A 414 3.84 -16.04 -10.94
C VAL A 414 4.45 -16.44 -12.27
N GLN A 415 4.20 -17.67 -12.72
CA GLN A 415 4.68 -18.15 -14.02
C GLN A 415 4.16 -17.28 -15.17
N ARG A 416 2.88 -16.95 -15.18
CA ARG A 416 2.26 -16.13 -16.23
C ARG A 416 2.75 -14.68 -16.22
N LEU A 417 2.96 -14.09 -15.05
CA LEU A 417 3.47 -12.71 -14.95
C LEU A 417 4.90 -12.60 -15.49
N SER A 418 5.72 -13.64 -15.29
CA SER A 418 7.15 -13.60 -15.64
C SER A 418 7.47 -13.97 -17.10
N THR A 419 6.67 -14.82 -17.76
CA THR A 419 7.05 -15.41 -19.05
C THR A 419 6.07 -15.19 -20.19
N SER A 420 4.81 -14.83 -19.92
CA SER A 420 3.74 -14.86 -20.91
C SER A 420 3.50 -13.52 -21.59
N ASN A 421 3.31 -13.53 -22.92
CA ASN A 421 2.84 -12.36 -23.66
C ASN A 421 1.32 -12.11 -23.48
N ALA A 422 0.82 -10.96 -23.95
CA ALA A 422 -0.58 -10.59 -23.79
C ALA A 422 -1.57 -11.59 -24.40
N THR A 423 -1.20 -12.30 -25.48
CA THR A 423 -2.04 -13.34 -26.11
C THR A 423 -2.16 -14.55 -25.20
N MET A 424 -1.04 -15.05 -24.68
CA MET A 424 -1.01 -16.17 -23.73
C MET A 424 -1.78 -15.85 -22.45
N LYS A 425 -1.58 -14.66 -21.87
CA LYS A 425 -2.30 -14.19 -20.66
C LYS A 425 -3.81 -14.14 -20.89
N THR A 426 -4.24 -13.69 -22.07
CA THR A 426 -5.68 -13.64 -22.41
C THR A 426 -6.27 -15.03 -22.59
N ALA A 427 -5.56 -15.95 -23.27
CA ALA A 427 -6.00 -17.32 -23.42
C ALA A 427 -6.09 -18.07 -22.09
N ALA A 428 -5.07 -17.96 -21.24
CA ALA A 428 -5.03 -18.54 -19.90
C ALA A 428 -6.16 -18.00 -19.00
N LEU A 429 -6.46 -16.69 -19.06
CA LEU A 429 -7.60 -16.10 -18.37
C LEU A 429 -8.92 -16.76 -18.78
N LEU A 430 -9.17 -16.91 -20.10
CA LEU A 430 -10.40 -17.50 -20.61
C LEU A 430 -10.55 -18.96 -20.22
N LEU A 431 -9.46 -19.75 -20.27
CA LEU A 431 -9.47 -21.15 -19.82
C LEU A 431 -9.78 -21.24 -18.32
N ARG A 432 -9.20 -20.40 -17.50
CA ARG A 432 -9.47 -20.36 -16.06
C ARG A 432 -10.93 -20.00 -15.76
N LEU A 433 -11.48 -18.98 -16.43
CA LEU A 433 -12.89 -18.60 -16.28
C LEU A 433 -13.81 -19.72 -16.77
N LYS A 434 -13.42 -20.46 -17.83
CA LYS A 434 -14.13 -21.66 -18.28
C LYS A 434 -14.23 -22.70 -17.17
N ASP A 435 -13.12 -22.98 -16.47
CA ASP A 435 -13.07 -24.00 -15.42
C ASP A 435 -13.84 -23.62 -14.16
N THR A 436 -13.99 -22.29 -13.88
CA THR A 436 -14.67 -21.79 -12.68
C THR A 436 -16.15 -21.49 -12.88
N MET A 437 -16.54 -20.98 -14.05
CA MET A 437 -17.90 -20.49 -14.31
C MET A 437 -18.44 -20.82 -15.71
N GLY A 438 -17.75 -21.65 -16.45
CA GLY A 438 -18.16 -22.01 -17.81
C GLY A 438 -19.39 -22.86 -17.83
N VAL A 439 -20.39 -22.50 -18.66
CA VAL A 439 -21.61 -23.27 -18.90
C VAL A 439 -21.61 -23.74 -20.35
N GLU A 440 -21.70 -25.05 -20.58
CA GLU A 440 -21.79 -25.61 -21.91
C GLU A 440 -23.10 -25.20 -22.59
N THR A 441 -23.01 -24.72 -23.82
CA THR A 441 -24.14 -24.34 -24.66
C THR A 441 -23.98 -24.92 -26.08
N LYS A 442 -25.04 -24.83 -26.89
CA LYS A 442 -24.98 -25.26 -28.30
C LYS A 442 -23.95 -24.49 -29.13
N ASP A 443 -23.63 -23.29 -28.71
CA ASP A 443 -22.74 -22.34 -29.41
C ASP A 443 -21.30 -22.36 -28.87
N GLY A 444 -21.00 -23.17 -27.88
CA GLY A 444 -19.70 -23.25 -27.18
C GLY A 444 -19.85 -23.07 -25.67
N ILE A 445 -18.75 -22.76 -24.97
CA ILE A 445 -18.77 -22.57 -23.53
C ILE A 445 -19.03 -21.10 -23.22
N ARG A 446 -20.15 -20.84 -22.57
CA ARG A 446 -20.59 -19.50 -22.18
C ARG A 446 -20.01 -19.10 -20.81
N LEU A 447 -19.47 -17.90 -20.74
CA LEU A 447 -18.98 -17.24 -19.54
C LEU A 447 -19.82 -15.99 -19.29
N ASP A 448 -20.59 -15.98 -18.21
CA ASP A 448 -21.32 -14.80 -17.75
C ASP A 448 -20.47 -14.07 -16.69
N LEU A 449 -19.86 -12.97 -17.10
CA LEU A 449 -18.84 -12.30 -16.30
C LEU A 449 -19.47 -11.32 -15.30
N ALA A 450 -19.14 -11.47 -14.02
CA ALA A 450 -19.36 -10.43 -13.02
C ALA A 450 -18.42 -9.22 -13.23
N MET A 451 -17.22 -9.49 -13.77
CA MET A 451 -16.14 -8.53 -13.99
C MET A 451 -16.36 -7.66 -15.25
N ASN A 452 -15.98 -6.40 -15.14
CA ASN A 452 -15.83 -5.50 -16.28
C ASN A 452 -14.44 -5.68 -16.98
N ARG A 453 -14.15 -4.90 -18.02
CA ARG A 453 -12.90 -5.03 -18.79
C ARG A 453 -11.65 -4.61 -18.03
N GLU A 454 -11.79 -3.71 -17.09
CA GLU A 454 -10.69 -3.28 -16.22
C GLU A 454 -10.35 -4.38 -15.22
N GLU A 455 -11.34 -4.95 -14.57
CA GLU A 455 -11.17 -6.07 -13.64
C GLU A 455 -10.64 -7.32 -14.32
N LEU A 456 -11.06 -7.62 -15.56
CA LEU A 456 -10.45 -8.68 -16.37
C LEU A 456 -8.96 -8.41 -16.66
N GLY A 457 -8.62 -7.15 -16.93
CA GLY A 457 -7.24 -6.70 -17.07
C GLY A 457 -6.47 -6.94 -15.77
N ASN A 458 -6.97 -6.45 -14.66
CA ASN A 458 -6.41 -6.58 -13.32
C ASN A 458 -6.24 -8.05 -12.88
N TYR A 459 -7.14 -8.93 -13.30
CA TYR A 459 -7.06 -10.37 -13.01
C TYR A 459 -6.06 -11.12 -13.90
N SER A 460 -5.78 -10.62 -15.10
CA SER A 460 -4.82 -11.22 -16.04
C SER A 460 -3.42 -10.60 -16.00
N GLY A 461 -3.22 -9.51 -15.24
CA GLY A 461 -1.99 -8.72 -15.27
C GLY A 461 -1.80 -7.96 -16.59
N LEU A 462 -2.90 -7.49 -17.20
CA LEU A 462 -2.92 -6.70 -18.44
C LEU A 462 -3.64 -5.37 -18.18
N THR A 463 -3.40 -4.37 -19.03
CA THR A 463 -4.21 -3.15 -19.00
C THR A 463 -5.59 -3.39 -19.65
N ARG A 464 -6.59 -2.57 -19.30
CA ARG A 464 -7.93 -2.58 -19.88
C ARG A 464 -7.90 -2.53 -21.42
N GLU A 465 -7.05 -1.67 -21.97
CA GLU A 465 -6.88 -1.51 -23.43
C GLU A 465 -6.33 -2.79 -24.05
N THR A 466 -5.33 -3.38 -23.42
CA THR A 466 -4.67 -4.59 -23.92
C THR A 466 -5.63 -5.79 -23.91
N ILE A 467 -6.35 -6.03 -22.80
CA ILE A 467 -7.31 -7.14 -22.73
C ILE A 467 -8.45 -6.93 -23.71
N THR A 468 -8.97 -5.69 -23.85
CA THR A 468 -10.05 -5.36 -24.78
C THR A 468 -9.62 -5.63 -26.22
N ARG A 469 -8.41 -5.20 -26.59
CA ARG A 469 -7.85 -5.43 -27.93
C ARG A 469 -7.66 -6.93 -28.20
N LYS A 470 -7.12 -7.69 -27.25
CA LYS A 470 -6.89 -9.13 -27.42
C LYS A 470 -8.19 -9.93 -27.53
N LEU A 471 -9.20 -9.61 -26.74
CA LEU A 471 -10.53 -10.22 -26.90
C LEU A 471 -11.16 -9.90 -28.26
N GLY A 472 -10.97 -8.68 -28.77
CA GLY A 472 -11.37 -8.31 -30.11
C GLY A 472 -10.64 -9.08 -31.21
N GLU A 473 -9.32 -9.34 -31.06
CA GLU A 473 -8.53 -10.19 -31.94
C GLU A 473 -9.04 -11.64 -31.94
N PHE A 474 -9.28 -12.22 -30.75
CA PHE A 474 -9.79 -13.58 -30.60
C PHE A 474 -11.19 -13.75 -31.22
N LYS A 475 -12.04 -12.74 -31.11
CA LYS A 475 -13.34 -12.71 -31.79
C LYS A 475 -13.17 -12.72 -33.31
N LYS A 476 -12.30 -11.87 -33.88
CA LYS A 476 -12.01 -11.83 -35.32
C LYS A 476 -11.48 -13.15 -35.85
N LEU A 477 -10.68 -13.87 -35.06
CA LEU A 477 -10.14 -15.18 -35.39
C LEU A 477 -11.16 -16.34 -35.18
N GLY A 478 -12.34 -16.05 -34.66
CA GLY A 478 -13.38 -17.06 -34.41
C GLY A 478 -13.11 -17.97 -33.20
N TYR A 479 -12.16 -17.62 -32.32
CA TYR A 479 -11.88 -18.40 -31.11
C TYR A 479 -12.94 -18.21 -30.04
N ILE A 480 -13.51 -17.00 -29.97
CA ILE A 480 -14.57 -16.62 -29.05
C ILE A 480 -15.64 -15.77 -29.74
N ASP A 481 -16.80 -15.65 -29.10
CA ASP A 481 -17.78 -14.61 -29.37
C ASP A 481 -17.92 -13.66 -28.17
N LEU A 482 -18.29 -12.41 -28.44
CA LEU A 482 -18.55 -11.39 -27.42
C LEU A 482 -19.99 -10.91 -27.56
N ILE A 483 -20.81 -11.12 -26.52
CA ILE A 483 -22.20 -10.70 -26.46
C ILE A 483 -22.31 -9.58 -25.43
N GLY A 484 -22.42 -8.34 -25.90
CA GLY A 484 -22.33 -7.15 -25.03
C GLY A 484 -20.97 -7.04 -24.34
N SER A 485 -20.97 -6.48 -23.14
CA SER A 485 -19.75 -6.25 -22.35
C SER A 485 -19.44 -7.36 -21.36
N LYS A 486 -20.42 -8.19 -21.00
CA LYS A 486 -20.34 -9.13 -19.88
C LYS A 486 -20.38 -10.61 -20.25
N VAL A 487 -20.66 -10.98 -21.53
CA VAL A 487 -20.76 -12.36 -21.94
C VAL A 487 -19.66 -12.70 -22.97
N ILE A 488 -18.93 -13.77 -22.71
CA ILE A 488 -17.97 -14.37 -23.67
C ILE A 488 -18.41 -15.79 -23.95
N VAL A 489 -18.39 -16.20 -25.23
CA VAL A 489 -18.64 -17.58 -25.62
C VAL A 489 -17.33 -18.14 -26.23
N ILE A 490 -16.76 -19.13 -25.60
CA ILE A 490 -15.56 -19.82 -26.13
C ILE A 490 -16.02 -20.83 -27.17
N LYS A 491 -15.59 -20.61 -28.41
CA LYS A 491 -15.89 -21.49 -29.57
C LYS A 491 -14.88 -22.63 -29.73
N ASN A 492 -13.62 -22.38 -29.40
CA ASN A 492 -12.56 -23.34 -29.61
C ASN A 492 -11.60 -23.37 -28.42
N VAL A 493 -11.84 -24.31 -27.52
CA VAL A 493 -11.01 -24.51 -26.31
C VAL A 493 -9.60 -24.96 -26.68
N LYS A 494 -9.45 -25.88 -27.65
CA LYS A 494 -8.14 -26.44 -28.03
C LYS A 494 -7.17 -25.38 -28.52
N ILE A 495 -7.64 -24.42 -29.31
CA ILE A 495 -6.78 -23.30 -29.76
C ILE A 495 -6.32 -22.44 -28.59
N LEU A 496 -7.21 -22.18 -27.59
CA LEU A 496 -6.81 -21.44 -26.40
C LEU A 496 -5.76 -22.22 -25.59
N GLU A 497 -5.87 -23.54 -25.49
CA GLU A 497 -4.88 -24.42 -24.83
C GLU A 497 -3.53 -24.37 -25.57
N GLU A 498 -3.53 -24.43 -26.89
CA GLU A 498 -2.32 -24.32 -27.73
C GLU A 498 -1.64 -22.95 -27.61
N LEU A 499 -2.41 -21.88 -27.36
CA LEU A 499 -1.87 -20.53 -27.17
C LEU A 499 -1.20 -20.34 -25.80
N VAL A 500 -1.43 -21.24 -24.85
CA VAL A 500 -0.84 -21.16 -23.50
C VAL A 500 0.41 -22.04 -23.37
N LEU A 501 0.56 -23.04 -24.23
CA LEU A 501 1.76 -23.87 -24.33
C LEU A 501 2.93 -23.11 -24.99
#